data_381bcb25b9d14a45ca0cc440a60204ed
#
_entry.id   381bcb25b9d14a45ca0cc440a60204ed
#
_cell.length_a   1.000
_cell.length_b   1.000
_cell.length_c   1.000
_cell.angle_alpha   90.00
_cell.angle_beta   90.00
_cell.angle_gamma   90.00
#
_symmetry.space_group_name_H-M   'P 1'
#
loop_
_entity.id
_entity.type
_entity.pdbx_description
1 polymer ?
#
loop_
_entity_poly.entity_id
_entity_poly.type
_entity_poly.pdbx_seq_one_letter_code
_entity_poly.pdbx_strand_id
1 'polypeptide(L)'
;MAERVDSRLYIIRDFADRGEFGLVLLGMLGLEKRAARAPQLYSRIGFNHEMEPLSHKETRDFLEKRWRHRVKAYSDDFTDKEAVAAIVRITKGNIRLIERLMMQVEHVLVANQLQVVTKEVVETARQNLIIGSD
;
A
#
# COMPACT_ATOMS: atom_id res chain seq x y z
N MET A 1 -3.55 36.71 5.58
CA MET A 1 -2.65 35.81 6.34
C MET A 1 -1.66 35.23 5.36
N ALA A 2 -0.41 35.62 5.44
CA ALA A 2 0.63 34.95 4.64
C ALA A 2 0.78 33.51 5.19
N GLU A 3 0.35 32.52 4.44
CA GLU A 3 0.64 31.13 4.74
C GLU A 3 2.17 30.98 4.83
N ARG A 4 2.65 30.56 5.98
CA ARG A 4 4.07 30.21 6.14
C ARG A 4 4.39 29.13 5.13
N VAL A 5 5.04 29.52 4.05
CA VAL A 5 5.67 28.55 3.15
C VAL A 5 6.64 27.75 4.01
N ASP A 6 6.49 26.44 4.01
CA ASP A 6 7.29 25.56 4.84
C ASP A 6 8.78 25.77 4.48
N SER A 7 9.53 26.39 5.37
CA SER A 7 10.96 26.68 5.17
C SER A 7 11.79 25.44 4.80
N ARG A 8 11.30 24.25 5.15
CA ARG A 8 11.91 22.97 4.81
C ARG A 8 11.94 22.72 3.29
N LEU A 9 10.94 23.22 2.56
CA LEU A 9 10.89 23.09 1.10
C LEU A 9 12.01 23.86 0.41
N TYR A 10 12.42 25.00 0.96
CA TYR A 10 13.55 25.77 0.43
C TYR A 10 14.89 25.06 0.67
N ILE A 11 15.04 24.37 1.81
CA ILE A 11 16.25 23.58 2.09
C ILE A 11 16.36 22.44 1.07
N ILE A 12 15.27 21.78 0.76
CA ILE A 12 15.22 20.71 -0.24
C ILE A 12 15.61 21.24 -1.62
N ARG A 13 15.11 22.41 -2.01
CA ARG A 13 15.51 23.09 -3.25
C ARG A 13 17.02 23.35 -3.29
N ASP A 14 17.57 23.90 -2.21
CA ASP A 14 18.99 24.22 -2.16
C ASP A 14 19.88 22.97 -2.27
N PHE A 15 19.43 21.83 -1.70
CA PHE A 15 20.08 20.54 -1.88
C PHE A 15 20.02 20.09 -3.34
N ALA A 16 18.88 20.18 -3.98
CA ALA A 16 18.70 19.79 -5.38
C ALA A 16 19.58 20.65 -6.32
N ASP A 17 19.73 21.94 -6.05
CA ASP A 17 20.51 22.87 -6.87
C ASP A 17 22.03 22.69 -6.70
N ARG A 18 22.50 22.21 -5.56
CA ARG A 18 23.92 22.02 -5.25
C ARG A 18 24.45 20.64 -5.59
N GLY A 19 23.60 19.66 -5.78
CA GLY A 19 23.98 18.26 -5.88
C GLY A 19 24.00 17.75 -7.30
N GLU A 20 24.98 16.87 -7.58
CA GLU A 20 25.03 16.02 -8.76
C GLU A 20 24.23 14.72 -8.54
N PHE A 21 23.10 14.79 -7.84
CA PHE A 21 22.27 13.63 -7.50
C PHE A 21 20.80 13.86 -7.84
N GLY A 22 20.09 12.76 -8.09
CA GLY A 22 18.63 12.78 -8.23
C GLY A 22 17.94 12.86 -6.87
N LEU A 23 16.89 13.68 -6.77
CA LEU A 23 16.08 13.81 -5.56
C LEU A 23 14.70 13.21 -5.81
N VAL A 24 14.26 12.34 -4.89
CA VAL A 24 12.91 11.79 -4.88
C VAL A 24 12.20 12.24 -3.60
N LEU A 25 11.07 12.92 -3.75
CA LEU A 25 10.21 13.32 -2.64
C LEU A 25 9.09 12.30 -2.48
N LEU A 26 8.98 11.71 -1.30
CA LEU A 26 7.91 10.79 -0.94
C LEU A 26 7.07 11.41 0.18
N GLY A 27 5.76 11.34 0.04
CA GLY A 27 4.87 11.88 1.05
C GLY A 27 3.45 11.35 0.92
N MET A 28 2.59 11.77 1.82
CA MET A 28 1.17 11.44 1.82
C MET A 28 0.43 12.20 0.72
N LEU A 29 -0.82 11.81 0.49
CA LEU A 29 -1.75 12.52 -0.40
C LEU A 29 -1.68 14.04 -0.18
N GLY A 30 -1.64 14.79 -1.28
CA GLY A 30 -1.52 16.23 -1.26
C GLY A 30 -0.09 16.77 -1.20
N LEU A 31 0.95 15.92 -1.28
CA LEU A 31 2.35 16.37 -1.37
C LEU A 31 2.55 17.32 -2.56
N GLU A 32 1.97 17.01 -3.71
CA GLU A 32 2.03 17.88 -4.90
C GLU A 32 1.47 19.28 -4.62
N LYS A 33 0.27 19.35 -4.02
CA LYS A 33 -0.36 20.62 -3.64
C LYS A 33 0.48 21.42 -2.67
N ARG A 34 1.18 20.75 -1.76
CA ARG A 34 2.12 21.41 -0.84
C ARG A 34 3.36 21.91 -1.57
N ALA A 35 3.93 21.10 -2.45
CA ALA A 35 5.07 21.49 -3.27
C ALA A 35 4.75 22.67 -4.20
N ALA A 36 3.53 22.72 -4.75
CA ALA A 36 3.06 23.82 -5.59
C ALA A 36 3.01 25.19 -4.87
N ARG A 37 2.95 25.19 -3.53
CA ARG A 37 3.04 26.41 -2.71
C ARG A 37 4.45 27.01 -2.67
N ALA A 38 5.46 26.25 -3.11
CA ALA A 38 6.84 26.70 -3.27
C ALA A 38 7.21 26.69 -4.77
N PRO A 39 6.88 27.74 -5.55
CA PRO A 39 7.04 27.74 -7.00
C PRO A 39 8.46 27.43 -7.46
N GLN A 40 9.46 27.87 -6.69
CA GLN A 40 10.87 27.63 -7.01
C GLN A 40 11.28 26.15 -6.86
N LEU A 41 10.68 25.41 -5.93
CA LEU A 41 10.85 23.97 -5.82
C LEU A 41 10.02 23.25 -6.91
N TYR A 42 8.76 23.66 -7.06
CA TYR A 42 7.83 23.04 -8.00
C TYR A 42 8.34 23.07 -9.44
N SER A 43 8.98 24.17 -9.86
CA SER A 43 9.57 24.30 -11.20
C SER A 43 10.72 23.32 -11.50
N ARG A 44 11.27 22.69 -10.47
CA ARG A 44 12.35 21.69 -10.57
C ARG A 44 11.85 20.25 -10.55
N ILE A 45 10.57 20.05 -10.26
CA ILE A 45 9.96 18.71 -10.27
C ILE A 45 9.71 18.31 -11.72
N GLY A 46 10.49 17.36 -12.21
CA GLY A 46 10.36 16.84 -13.56
C GLY A 46 9.29 15.77 -13.72
N PHE A 47 8.91 15.10 -12.63
CA PHE A 47 7.95 14.01 -12.66
C PHE A 47 7.18 13.94 -11.34
N ASN A 48 5.87 13.78 -11.43
CA ASN A 48 4.99 13.53 -10.30
C ASN A 48 4.19 12.25 -10.54
N HIS A 49 4.13 11.40 -9.54
CA HIS A 49 3.34 10.18 -9.57
C HIS A 49 2.57 10.00 -8.27
N GLU A 50 1.27 9.85 -8.39
CA GLU A 50 0.40 9.48 -7.27
C GLU A 50 0.26 7.96 -7.23
N MET A 51 0.57 7.38 -6.06
CA MET A 51 0.43 5.93 -5.84
C MET A 51 -1.02 5.62 -5.53
N GLU A 52 -1.67 4.94 -6.44
CA GLU A 52 -3.06 4.48 -6.27
C GLU A 52 -3.12 3.13 -5.55
N PRO A 53 -4.25 2.82 -4.89
CA PRO A 53 -4.51 1.48 -4.39
C PRO A 53 -4.46 0.44 -5.52
N LEU A 54 -4.06 -0.78 -5.20
CA LEU A 54 -4.01 -1.87 -6.17
C LEU A 54 -5.40 -2.18 -6.73
N SER A 55 -5.47 -2.33 -8.04
CA SER A 55 -6.64 -2.89 -8.72
C SER A 55 -6.87 -4.35 -8.30
N HIS A 56 -8.02 -4.91 -8.68
CA HIS A 56 -8.33 -6.31 -8.41
C HIS A 56 -7.29 -7.28 -9.01
N LYS A 57 -6.84 -7.00 -10.24
CA LYS A 57 -5.82 -7.80 -10.92
C LYS A 57 -4.48 -7.70 -10.22
N GLU A 58 -4.04 -6.48 -9.92
CA GLU A 58 -2.78 -6.24 -9.22
C GLU A 58 -2.77 -6.83 -7.82
N THR A 59 -3.91 -6.78 -7.11
CA THR A 59 -4.05 -7.44 -5.81
C THR A 59 -3.86 -8.95 -5.93
N ARG A 60 -4.45 -9.59 -6.93
CA ARG A 60 -4.22 -11.02 -7.20
C ARG A 60 -2.75 -11.30 -7.48
N ASP A 61 -2.15 -10.57 -8.42
CA ASP A 61 -0.73 -10.73 -8.79
C ASP A 61 0.19 -10.52 -7.58
N PHE A 62 -0.15 -9.57 -6.72
CA PHE A 62 0.58 -9.31 -5.47
C PHE A 62 0.46 -10.49 -4.50
N LEU A 63 -0.74 -11.03 -4.30
CA LEU A 63 -0.96 -12.19 -3.45
C LEU A 63 -0.20 -13.42 -3.97
N GLU A 64 -0.28 -13.70 -5.27
CA GLU A 64 0.43 -14.82 -5.89
C GLU A 64 1.94 -14.71 -5.70
N LYS A 65 2.52 -13.53 -5.93
CA LYS A 65 3.98 -13.33 -5.83
C LYS A 65 4.49 -13.35 -4.40
N ARG A 66 3.74 -12.72 -3.48
CA ARG A 66 4.22 -12.45 -2.12
C ARG A 66 3.95 -13.62 -1.18
N TRP A 67 2.82 -14.31 -1.34
CA TRP A 67 2.32 -15.33 -0.40
C TRP A 67 2.52 -16.77 -0.85
N ARG A 68 2.69 -17.04 -2.14
CA ARG A 68 3.00 -18.35 -2.67
C ARG A 68 4.20 -19.03 -1.99
N HIS A 69 5.20 -18.24 -1.57
CA HIS A 69 6.43 -18.76 -0.96
C HIS A 69 6.39 -18.82 0.57
N ARG A 70 5.46 -18.13 1.22
CA ARG A 70 5.41 -18.05 2.69
C ARG A 70 4.63 -19.16 3.34
N VAL A 71 3.65 -19.70 2.66
CA VAL A 71 2.80 -20.76 3.20
C VAL A 71 3.03 -22.01 2.38
N LYS A 72 3.84 -22.92 2.92
CA LYS A 72 4.10 -24.24 2.34
C LYS A 72 2.82 -25.11 2.17
N ALA A 73 1.71 -24.65 2.67
CA ALA A 73 0.42 -25.31 2.66
C ALA A 73 -0.52 -24.86 1.53
N TYR A 74 -0.13 -23.88 0.73
CA TYR A 74 -0.96 -23.51 -0.42
C TYR A 74 -0.76 -24.53 -1.51
N SER A 75 -1.78 -25.33 -1.78
CA SER A 75 -1.96 -25.96 -3.08
C SER A 75 -1.81 -24.89 -4.16
N ASP A 76 -1.33 -25.25 -5.34
CA ASP A 76 -1.06 -24.36 -6.48
C ASP A 76 -2.23 -23.45 -6.90
N ASP A 77 -3.33 -23.51 -6.22
CA ASP A 77 -4.58 -22.83 -6.49
C ASP A 77 -4.90 -21.76 -5.42
N PHE A 78 -4.20 -20.62 -5.50
CA PHE A 78 -4.73 -19.38 -4.96
C PHE A 78 -5.89 -18.87 -5.85
N THR A 79 -6.68 -19.80 -6.36
CA THR A 79 -7.72 -19.59 -7.37
C THR A 79 -9.10 -19.48 -6.77
N ASP A 80 -9.23 -19.46 -5.44
CA ASP A 80 -10.54 -19.14 -4.88
C ASP A 80 -10.84 -17.66 -5.18
N LYS A 81 -11.52 -17.46 -6.31
CA LYS A 81 -11.95 -16.15 -6.78
C LYS A 81 -12.76 -15.40 -5.72
N GLU A 82 -13.47 -16.13 -4.87
CA GLU A 82 -14.27 -15.55 -3.78
C GLU A 82 -13.38 -15.04 -2.65
N ALA A 83 -12.31 -15.77 -2.30
CA ALA A 83 -11.35 -15.31 -1.30
C ALA A 83 -10.62 -14.05 -1.77
N VAL A 84 -10.14 -14.00 -3.01
CA VAL A 84 -9.51 -12.80 -3.59
C VAL A 84 -10.48 -11.63 -3.63
N ALA A 85 -11.73 -11.86 -4.04
CA ALA A 85 -12.75 -10.83 -4.05
C ALA A 85 -13.04 -10.29 -2.64
N ALA A 86 -13.06 -11.15 -1.62
CA ALA A 86 -13.22 -10.75 -0.23
C ALA A 86 -12.04 -9.89 0.24
N ILE A 87 -10.79 -10.28 -0.07
CA ILE A 87 -9.60 -9.50 0.25
C ILE A 87 -9.66 -8.11 -0.38
N VAL A 88 -9.97 -8.01 -1.67
CA VAL A 88 -10.10 -6.73 -2.38
C VAL A 88 -11.17 -5.84 -1.74
N ARG A 89 -12.33 -6.40 -1.43
CA ARG A 89 -13.44 -5.69 -0.80
C ARG A 89 -13.07 -5.13 0.58
N ILE A 90 -12.36 -5.92 1.38
CA ILE A 90 -11.96 -5.54 2.74
C ILE A 90 -10.85 -4.49 2.71
N THR A 91 -9.87 -4.66 1.83
CA THR A 91 -8.65 -3.84 1.83
C THR A 91 -8.69 -2.68 0.87
N LYS A 92 -9.64 -2.67 -0.07
CA LYS A 92 -9.75 -1.67 -1.15
C LYS A 92 -8.42 -1.47 -1.90
N GLY A 93 -7.61 -2.52 -2.01
CA GLY A 93 -6.30 -2.47 -2.67
C GLY A 93 -5.18 -1.82 -1.87
N ASN A 94 -5.40 -1.49 -0.61
CA ASN A 94 -4.37 -0.93 0.26
C ASN A 94 -3.37 -2.03 0.66
N ILE A 95 -2.13 -1.92 0.18
CA ILE A 95 -1.07 -2.92 0.39
C ILE A 95 -0.83 -3.22 1.87
N ARG A 96 -0.79 -2.19 2.72
CA ARG A 96 -0.60 -2.37 4.17
C ARG A 96 -1.74 -3.16 4.81
N LEU A 97 -2.98 -2.90 4.40
CA LEU A 97 -4.14 -3.65 4.87
C LEU A 97 -4.13 -5.08 4.33
N ILE A 98 -3.73 -5.29 3.07
CA ILE A 98 -3.56 -6.62 2.50
C ILE A 98 -2.55 -7.43 3.32
N GLU A 99 -1.37 -6.88 3.60
CA GLU A 99 -0.35 -7.57 4.39
C GLU A 99 -0.85 -7.92 5.80
N ARG A 100 -1.51 -6.99 6.48
CA ARG A 100 -2.07 -7.22 7.82
C ARG A 100 -3.18 -8.27 7.81
N LEU A 101 -4.08 -8.23 6.83
CA LEU A 101 -5.15 -9.20 6.68
C LEU A 101 -4.57 -10.59 6.42
N MET A 102 -3.59 -10.70 5.52
CA MET A 102 -2.97 -11.98 5.19
C MET A 102 -2.19 -12.59 6.36
N MET A 103 -1.57 -11.77 7.22
CA MET A 103 -0.99 -12.28 8.47
C MET A 103 -2.06 -12.89 9.40
N GLN A 104 -3.24 -12.28 9.48
CA GLN A 104 -4.35 -12.86 10.26
C GLN A 104 -4.92 -14.12 9.60
N VAL A 105 -5.00 -14.15 8.26
CA VAL A 105 -5.36 -15.35 7.51
C VAL A 105 -4.42 -16.51 7.86
N GLU A 106 -3.12 -16.26 7.86
CA GLU A 106 -2.11 -17.27 8.24
C GLU A 106 -2.33 -17.80 9.67
N HIS A 107 -2.61 -16.91 10.63
CA HIS A 107 -2.93 -17.31 11.99
C HIS A 107 -4.19 -18.19 12.07
N VAL A 108 -5.24 -17.84 11.33
CA VAL A 108 -6.48 -18.64 11.28
C VAL A 108 -6.23 -20.02 10.66
N LEU A 109 -5.45 -20.11 9.57
CA LEU A 109 -5.09 -21.37 8.94
C LEU A 109 -4.33 -22.28 9.90
N VAL A 110 -3.31 -21.75 10.57
CA VAL A 110 -2.49 -22.52 11.52
C VAL A 110 -3.32 -22.98 12.71
N ALA A 111 -4.11 -22.08 13.32
CA ALA A 111 -4.91 -22.40 14.50
C ALA A 111 -5.97 -23.46 14.23
N ASN A 112 -6.52 -23.53 13.03
CA ASN A 112 -7.56 -24.47 12.64
C ASN A 112 -7.04 -25.64 11.77
N GLN A 113 -5.72 -25.75 11.58
CA GLN A 113 -5.09 -26.80 10.75
C GLN A 113 -5.64 -26.84 9.31
N LEU A 114 -5.98 -25.65 8.78
CA LEU A 114 -6.48 -25.49 7.42
C LEU A 114 -5.33 -25.24 6.45
N GLN A 115 -5.49 -25.71 5.20
CA GLN A 115 -4.47 -25.57 4.16
C GLN A 115 -4.89 -24.67 3.00
N VAL A 116 -6.16 -24.26 2.96
CA VAL A 116 -6.73 -23.51 1.84
C VAL A 116 -7.33 -22.20 2.34
N VAL A 117 -7.04 -21.11 1.64
CA VAL A 117 -7.63 -19.82 1.91
C VAL A 117 -9.00 -19.74 1.23
N THR A 118 -10.04 -19.85 2.03
CA THR A 118 -11.41 -19.66 1.57
C THR A 118 -11.92 -18.28 1.98
N LYS A 119 -13.07 -17.90 1.42
CA LYS A 119 -13.76 -16.68 1.81
C LYS A 119 -14.05 -16.62 3.31
N GLU A 120 -14.47 -17.74 3.90
CA GLU A 120 -14.78 -17.88 5.33
C GLU A 120 -13.53 -17.61 6.18
N VAL A 121 -12.38 -18.14 5.78
CA VAL A 121 -11.10 -17.89 6.45
C VAL A 121 -10.75 -16.39 6.40
N VAL A 122 -10.94 -15.75 5.25
CA VAL A 122 -10.69 -14.31 5.08
C VAL A 122 -11.64 -13.48 5.96
N GLU A 123 -12.92 -13.81 6.01
CA GLU A 123 -13.90 -13.10 6.84
C GLU A 123 -13.61 -13.30 8.34
N THR A 124 -13.20 -14.50 8.74
CA THR A 124 -12.75 -14.76 10.13
C THR A 124 -11.52 -13.93 10.48
N ALA A 125 -10.53 -13.90 9.59
CA ALA A 125 -9.33 -13.10 9.78
C ALA A 125 -9.64 -11.60 9.89
N ARG A 126 -10.63 -11.09 9.15
CA ARG A 126 -11.08 -9.71 9.22
C ARG A 126 -11.58 -9.33 10.62
N GLN A 127 -12.25 -10.22 11.34
CA GLN A 127 -12.78 -9.94 12.69
C GLN A 127 -11.67 -9.55 13.68
N ASN A 128 -10.46 -10.06 13.44
CA ASN A 128 -9.28 -9.77 14.26
C ASN A 128 -8.46 -8.58 13.73
N LEU A 129 -8.88 -7.99 12.62
CA LEU A 129 -8.19 -6.88 12.01
C LEU A 129 -8.77 -5.54 12.51
N ILE A 130 -7.93 -4.76 13.20
CA ILE A 130 -8.29 -3.38 13.52
C ILE A 130 -8.12 -2.55 12.25
N ILE A 131 -9.24 -2.22 11.62
CA ILE A 131 -9.31 -1.29 10.50
C ILE A 131 -9.58 0.07 11.11
N GLY A 132 -8.66 1.03 10.92
CA GLY A 132 -8.91 2.41 11.32
C GLY A 132 -10.16 2.91 10.61
N SER A 133 -11.05 3.55 11.35
CA SER A 133 -12.15 4.31 10.74
C SER A 133 -11.54 5.51 10.01
N ASP A 134 -11.76 5.57 8.69
CA ASP A 134 -11.53 6.77 7.89
C ASP A 134 -12.48 7.90 8.31
#